data_6a6eaf45782f5d5b3b79bc27ca916f5d
#
_entry.id   6a6eaf45782f5d5b3b79bc27ca916f5d
#
_cell.length_a   1.000
_cell.length_b   1.000
_cell.length_c   1.000
_cell.angle_alpha   90.00
_cell.angle_beta   90.00
_cell.angle_gamma   90.00
#
_symmetry.space_group_name_H-M   'P 1'
#
loop_
_entity.id
_entity.type
_entity.pdbx_description
1 polymer ?
#
loop_
_entity_poly.entity_id
_entity_poly.type
_entity_poly.pdbx_seq_one_letter_code
_entity_poly.pdbx_strand_id
1 'polypeptide(L)'
;VLITIAFAEVVAKMAGDLRELTGGYGGIVGIRPPSLFGMSFGLAAMFWFVLLLNLAALWLVRNIVDSRIGWALRSVRDGDVRAHASGVSSARTKLFAFLAAGALAGLAGSLFAVLKLVVTPEDFGFDFSIFFLFVVVLGGLGYLWGPILGVIGFYVLPELLGNLKEYRMII
;
A
#
# COMPACT_ATOMS: atom_id res chain seq x y z
N VAL A 1 -12.29 -3.79 -12.67
CA VAL A 1 -11.19 -4.62 -12.16
C VAL A 1 -10.23 -4.99 -13.28
N LEU A 2 -10.65 -5.64 -14.39
CA LEU A 2 -9.77 -6.03 -15.50
C LEU A 2 -9.01 -4.85 -16.12
N ILE A 3 -9.69 -3.73 -16.33
CA ILE A 3 -9.08 -2.51 -16.89
C ILE A 3 -8.00 -1.93 -15.96
N THR A 4 -8.22 -1.96 -14.66
CA THR A 4 -7.23 -1.45 -13.69
C THR A 4 -6.00 -2.34 -13.62
N ILE A 5 -6.16 -3.66 -13.72
CA ILE A 5 -5.06 -4.60 -13.79
C ILE A 5 -4.27 -4.41 -15.09
N ALA A 6 -4.96 -4.35 -16.22
CA ALA A 6 -4.31 -4.11 -17.51
C ALA A 6 -3.55 -2.76 -17.54
N PHE A 7 -4.10 -1.72 -16.94
CA PHE A 7 -3.43 -0.42 -16.81
C PHE A 7 -2.15 -0.53 -15.96
N ALA A 8 -2.21 -1.24 -14.83
CA ALA A 8 -1.04 -1.45 -13.97
C ALA A 8 0.09 -2.19 -14.71
N GLU A 9 -0.26 -3.25 -15.48
CA GLU A 9 0.70 -4.00 -16.30
C GLU A 9 1.32 -3.14 -17.40
N VAL A 10 0.52 -2.29 -18.07
CA VAL A 10 1.03 -1.34 -19.08
C VAL A 10 2.02 -0.37 -18.44
N VAL A 11 1.70 0.19 -17.27
CA VAL A 11 2.60 1.11 -16.56
C VAL A 11 3.90 0.42 -16.15
N ALA A 12 3.83 -0.81 -15.63
CA ALA A 12 5.00 -1.59 -15.24
C ALA A 12 5.90 -1.89 -16.46
N LYS A 13 5.32 -2.29 -17.59
CA LYS A 13 6.07 -2.51 -18.84
C LYS A 13 6.68 -1.22 -19.38
N MET A 14 5.92 -0.12 -19.42
CA MET A 14 6.45 1.19 -19.81
C MET A 14 7.62 1.61 -18.91
N ALA A 15 7.52 1.35 -17.60
CA ALA A 15 8.63 1.59 -16.69
C ALA A 15 9.86 0.74 -17.03
N GLY A 16 9.70 -0.51 -17.46
CA GLY A 16 10.78 -1.37 -17.92
C GLY A 16 11.42 -0.93 -19.25
N ASP A 17 10.64 -0.33 -20.15
CA ASP A 17 11.11 0.11 -21.47
C ASP A 17 11.78 1.49 -21.46
N LEU A 18 11.39 2.36 -20.52
CA LEU A 18 11.92 3.73 -20.39
C LEU A 18 13.29 3.76 -19.68
N ARG A 19 14.31 3.17 -20.31
CA ARG A 19 15.67 3.03 -19.74
C ARG A 19 16.29 4.32 -19.25
N GLU A 20 16.04 5.44 -19.92
CA GLU A 20 16.61 6.75 -19.56
C GLU A 20 16.06 7.31 -18.25
N LEU A 21 14.83 6.97 -17.88
CA LEU A 21 14.16 7.49 -16.67
C LEU A 21 14.20 6.50 -15.50
N THR A 22 14.06 5.21 -15.78
CA THR A 22 13.86 4.16 -14.77
C THR A 22 15.02 3.20 -14.61
N GLY A 23 16.06 3.32 -15.46
CA GLY A 23 17.14 2.32 -15.54
C GLY A 23 16.71 1.02 -16.24
N GLY A 24 15.49 0.96 -16.79
CA GLY A 24 14.94 -0.22 -17.46
C GLY A 24 14.66 -1.37 -16.49
N TYR A 25 14.79 -2.61 -16.96
CA TYR A 25 14.61 -3.80 -16.13
C TYR A 25 15.63 -3.94 -15.00
N GLY A 26 16.79 -3.28 -15.09
CA GLY A 26 17.77 -3.22 -13.99
C GLY A 26 17.33 -2.33 -12.83
N GLY A 27 16.32 -1.50 -13.04
CA GLY A 27 15.76 -0.62 -12.03
C GLY A 27 16.67 0.57 -11.67
N ILE A 28 16.21 1.35 -10.71
CA ILE A 28 16.95 2.48 -10.15
C ILE A 28 17.77 1.97 -8.97
N VAL A 29 19.10 2.04 -9.12
CA VAL A 29 20.07 1.58 -8.11
C VAL A 29 20.72 2.77 -7.42
N GLY A 30 21.07 2.61 -6.13
CA GLY A 30 21.82 3.62 -5.40
C GLY A 30 20.97 4.78 -4.90
N ILE A 31 19.72 4.51 -4.57
CA ILE A 31 18.83 5.48 -3.92
C ILE A 31 19.44 5.85 -2.57
N ARG A 32 19.83 7.13 -2.44
CA ARG A 32 20.43 7.61 -1.19
C ARG A 32 19.37 7.71 -0.10
N PRO A 33 19.68 7.27 1.13
CA PRO A 33 18.80 7.51 2.27
C PRO A 33 18.56 9.01 2.46
N PRO A 34 17.38 9.42 2.91
CA PRO A 34 17.09 10.84 3.11
C PRO A 34 18.07 11.42 4.12
N SER A 35 18.64 12.57 3.78
CA SER A 35 19.48 13.35 4.68
C SER A 35 18.73 14.61 5.06
N LEU A 36 18.50 14.81 6.35
CA LEU A 36 18.00 16.07 6.91
C LEU A 36 19.17 16.78 7.59
N PHE A 37 19.41 18.05 7.23
CA PHE A 37 20.49 18.88 7.77
C PHE A 37 21.90 18.29 7.63
N GLY A 38 22.16 17.50 6.56
CA GLY A 38 23.48 16.92 6.31
C GLY A 38 23.81 15.65 7.10
N MET A 39 22.92 15.19 7.98
CA MET A 39 23.05 13.90 8.66
C MET A 39 22.29 12.83 7.87
N SER A 40 22.98 11.75 7.48
CA SER A 40 22.33 10.56 6.92
C SER A 40 21.51 9.87 8.02
N PHE A 41 20.25 9.54 7.70
CA PHE A 41 19.43 8.77 8.66
C PHE A 41 20.06 7.40 8.90
N GLY A 42 20.49 7.14 10.13
CA GLY A 42 20.81 5.78 10.57
C GLY A 42 19.58 4.89 10.57
N LEU A 43 19.77 3.58 10.62
CA LEU A 43 18.69 2.58 10.56
C LEU A 43 17.59 2.85 11.60
N ALA A 44 17.97 3.23 12.82
CA ALA A 44 17.02 3.57 13.89
C ALA A 44 16.21 4.83 13.60
N ALA A 45 16.85 5.88 13.06
CA ALA A 45 16.15 7.12 12.70
C ALA A 45 15.17 6.88 11.54
N MET A 46 15.55 6.04 10.58
CA MET A 46 14.68 5.65 9.46
C MET A 46 13.44 4.87 9.95
N PHE A 47 13.62 3.95 10.89
CA PHE A 47 12.51 3.21 11.51
C PHE A 47 11.49 4.16 12.16
N TRP A 48 11.96 5.10 12.99
CA TRP A 48 11.08 6.08 13.65
C TRP A 48 10.40 7.01 12.65
N PHE A 49 11.09 7.42 11.60
CA PHE A 49 10.53 8.25 10.54
C PHE A 49 9.39 7.54 9.79
N VAL A 50 9.61 6.28 9.38
CA VAL A 50 8.59 5.46 8.71
C VAL A 50 7.41 5.20 9.65
N LEU A 51 7.66 4.91 10.93
CA LEU A 51 6.63 4.70 11.92
C LEU A 51 5.75 5.96 12.10
N LEU A 52 6.37 7.13 12.21
CA LEU A 52 5.66 8.40 12.34
C LEU A 52 4.79 8.68 11.12
N LEU A 53 5.30 8.45 9.91
CA LEU A 53 4.53 8.61 8.67
C LEU A 53 3.36 7.63 8.60
N ASN A 54 3.53 6.37 9.03
CA ASN A 54 2.45 5.41 9.11
C ASN A 54 1.35 5.86 10.09
N LEU A 55 1.74 6.35 11.27
CA LEU A 55 0.78 6.87 12.25
C LEU A 55 0.04 8.11 11.72
N ALA A 56 0.75 9.00 11.03
CA ALA A 56 0.14 10.16 10.38
C ALA A 56 -0.84 9.75 9.27
N ALA A 57 -0.48 8.76 8.44
CA ALA A 57 -1.37 8.21 7.41
C ALA A 57 -2.63 7.57 8.03
N LEU A 58 -2.48 6.78 9.09
CA LEU A 58 -3.61 6.19 9.82
C LEU A 58 -4.53 7.27 10.42
N TRP A 59 -3.94 8.29 11.03
CA TRP A 59 -4.70 9.42 11.56
C TRP A 59 -5.46 10.17 10.47
N LEU A 60 -4.83 10.40 9.32
CA LEU A 60 -5.46 11.04 8.17
C LEU A 60 -6.61 10.19 7.62
N VAL A 61 -6.40 8.91 7.41
CA VAL A 61 -7.45 7.99 6.94
C VAL A 61 -8.61 7.92 7.93
N ARG A 62 -8.33 7.85 9.24
CA ARG A 62 -9.36 7.88 10.27
C ARG A 62 -10.20 9.16 10.19
N ASN A 63 -9.56 10.33 10.06
CA ASN A 63 -10.27 11.59 9.94
C ASN A 63 -11.14 11.65 8.68
N ILE A 64 -10.67 11.09 7.55
CA ILE A 64 -11.47 10.98 6.33
C ILE A 64 -12.68 10.06 6.56
N VAL A 65 -12.48 8.90 7.17
CA VAL A 65 -13.53 7.90 7.42
C VAL A 65 -14.60 8.42 8.40
N ASP A 66 -14.20 9.23 9.37
CA ASP A 66 -15.10 9.82 10.37
C ASP A 66 -15.73 11.14 9.90
N SER A 67 -15.35 11.66 8.73
CA SER A 67 -15.88 12.89 8.12
C SER A 67 -17.16 12.65 7.31
N ARG A 68 -17.76 13.75 6.82
CA ARG A 68 -18.88 13.71 5.88
C ARG A 68 -18.54 12.96 4.58
N ILE A 69 -17.28 13.00 4.17
CA ILE A 69 -16.78 12.26 3.01
C ILE A 69 -16.82 10.76 3.28
N GLY A 70 -16.47 10.33 4.49
CA GLY A 70 -16.55 8.93 4.91
C GLY A 70 -17.99 8.40 4.89
N TRP A 71 -18.98 9.21 5.28
CA TRP A 71 -20.39 8.86 5.14
C TRP A 71 -20.81 8.69 3.67
N ALA A 72 -20.36 9.60 2.79
CA ALA A 72 -20.61 9.50 1.36
C ALA A 72 -19.96 8.23 0.76
N LEU A 73 -18.74 7.88 1.18
CA LEU A 73 -18.04 6.67 0.76
C LEU A 73 -18.81 5.39 1.18
N ARG A 74 -19.32 5.35 2.41
CA ARG A 74 -20.12 4.22 2.91
C ARG A 74 -21.44 4.10 2.16
N SER A 75 -22.13 5.22 1.89
CA SER A 75 -23.40 5.19 1.13
C SER A 75 -23.20 4.66 -0.29
N VAL A 76 -22.11 5.03 -0.97
CA VAL A 76 -21.75 4.51 -2.30
C VAL A 76 -21.39 3.03 -2.23
N ARG A 77 -20.70 2.58 -1.19
CA ARG A 77 -20.40 1.16 -0.95
C ARG A 77 -21.66 0.32 -0.80
N ASP A 78 -22.66 0.85 -0.08
CA ASP A 78 -23.92 0.15 0.19
C ASP A 78 -24.86 0.11 -1.01
N GLY A 79 -24.61 0.93 -2.05
CA GLY A 79 -25.29 0.90 -3.31
C GLY A 79 -25.40 2.26 -4.00
N ASP A 80 -24.99 2.30 -5.25
CA ASP A 80 -24.99 3.54 -6.07
C ASP A 80 -26.38 4.19 -6.17
N VAL A 81 -27.44 3.39 -6.30
CA VAL A 81 -28.82 3.89 -6.41
C VAL A 81 -29.25 4.61 -5.13
N ARG A 82 -28.94 4.03 -3.96
CA ARG A 82 -29.24 4.64 -2.66
C ARG A 82 -28.45 5.92 -2.43
N ALA A 83 -27.17 5.94 -2.82
CA ALA A 83 -26.33 7.13 -2.72
C ALA A 83 -26.90 8.28 -3.57
N HIS A 84 -27.31 8.00 -4.80
CA HIS A 84 -27.94 9.00 -5.68
C HIS A 84 -29.26 9.52 -5.11
N ALA A 85 -30.12 8.66 -4.56
CA ALA A 85 -31.37 9.08 -3.93
C ALA A 85 -31.14 9.99 -2.71
N SER A 86 -30.00 9.86 -2.04
CA SER A 86 -29.57 10.72 -0.92
C SER A 86 -28.80 11.96 -1.37
N GLY A 87 -28.74 12.27 -2.66
CA GLY A 87 -28.05 13.43 -3.22
C GLY A 87 -26.52 13.30 -3.29
N VAL A 88 -25.96 12.09 -3.05
CA VAL A 88 -24.53 11.83 -3.11
C VAL A 88 -24.12 11.49 -4.54
N SER A 89 -23.15 12.25 -5.09
CA SER A 89 -22.57 11.95 -6.41
C SER A 89 -21.57 10.80 -6.31
N SER A 90 -21.97 9.60 -6.75
CA SER A 90 -21.11 8.40 -6.74
C SER A 90 -19.80 8.61 -7.51
N ALA A 91 -19.84 9.31 -8.66
CA ALA A 91 -18.64 9.55 -9.47
C ALA A 91 -17.60 10.39 -8.73
N ARG A 92 -18.00 11.51 -8.10
CA ARG A 92 -17.09 12.37 -7.34
C ARG A 92 -16.55 11.67 -6.11
N THR A 93 -17.38 10.91 -5.43
CA THR A 93 -17.01 10.15 -4.23
C THR A 93 -15.99 9.05 -4.57
N LYS A 94 -16.21 8.30 -5.65
CA LYS A 94 -15.26 7.31 -6.17
C LYS A 94 -13.94 7.95 -6.58
N LEU A 95 -14.01 9.08 -7.33
CA LEU A 95 -12.80 9.80 -7.74
C LEU A 95 -11.97 10.26 -6.53
N PHE A 96 -12.61 10.82 -5.50
CA PHE A 96 -11.93 11.20 -4.26
C PHE A 96 -11.25 9.99 -3.59
N ALA A 97 -11.93 8.84 -3.52
CA ALA A 97 -11.35 7.62 -2.96
C ALA A 97 -10.10 7.17 -3.72
N PHE A 98 -10.16 7.19 -5.06
CA PHE A 98 -9.01 6.85 -5.90
C PHE A 98 -7.84 7.82 -5.73
N LEU A 99 -8.11 9.13 -5.67
CA LEU A 99 -7.08 10.13 -5.45
C LEU A 99 -6.41 9.98 -4.08
N ALA A 100 -7.20 9.79 -3.03
CA ALA A 100 -6.68 9.58 -1.67
C ALA A 100 -5.85 8.30 -1.58
N ALA A 101 -6.36 7.18 -2.15
CA ALA A 101 -5.63 5.92 -2.19
C ALA A 101 -4.34 6.04 -3.01
N GLY A 102 -4.37 6.70 -4.17
CA GLY A 102 -3.20 6.93 -5.01
C GLY A 102 -2.14 7.78 -4.33
N ALA A 103 -2.54 8.82 -3.60
CA ALA A 103 -1.61 9.66 -2.84
C ALA A 103 -0.91 8.86 -1.73
N LEU A 104 -1.66 8.05 -0.97
CA LEU A 104 -1.10 7.18 0.07
C LEU A 104 -0.20 6.09 -0.53
N ALA A 105 -0.58 5.50 -1.66
CA ALA A 105 0.23 4.51 -2.36
C ALA A 105 1.54 5.13 -2.87
N GLY A 106 1.51 6.36 -3.42
CA GLY A 106 2.70 7.09 -3.85
C GLY A 106 3.66 7.37 -2.69
N LEU A 107 3.13 7.78 -1.53
CA LEU A 107 3.94 7.94 -0.31
C LEU A 107 4.56 6.61 0.14
N ALA A 108 3.77 5.53 0.17
CA ALA A 108 4.25 4.21 0.53
C ALA A 108 5.34 3.72 -0.45
N GLY A 109 5.15 3.91 -1.76
CA GLY A 109 6.13 3.56 -2.78
C GLY A 109 7.44 4.34 -2.64
N SER A 110 7.39 5.64 -2.30
CA SER A 110 8.60 6.43 -2.07
C SER A 110 9.38 5.95 -0.85
N LEU A 111 8.70 5.59 0.24
CA LEU A 111 9.32 5.01 1.43
C LEU A 111 9.92 3.62 1.14
N PHE A 112 9.21 2.79 0.38
CA PHE A 112 9.67 1.48 -0.05
C PHE A 112 10.97 1.58 -0.86
N ALA A 113 11.02 2.54 -1.81
CA ALA A 113 12.20 2.79 -2.62
C ALA A 113 13.44 3.13 -1.78
N VAL A 114 13.27 3.97 -0.77
CA VAL A 114 14.36 4.36 0.14
C VAL A 114 14.81 3.19 1.01
N LEU A 115 13.88 2.35 1.48
CA LEU A 115 14.21 1.18 2.32
C LEU A 115 14.90 0.07 1.54
N LYS A 116 14.48 -0.15 0.30
CA LYS A 116 15.00 -1.23 -0.55
C LYS A 116 16.33 -0.86 -1.23
N LEU A 117 16.62 0.45 -1.40
CA LEU A 117 17.80 1.00 -2.07
C LEU A 117 17.92 0.67 -3.56
N VAL A 118 17.17 -0.29 -4.04
CA VAL A 118 17.05 -0.72 -5.45
C VAL A 118 15.57 -0.96 -5.73
N VAL A 119 15.05 -0.34 -6.76
CA VAL A 119 13.65 -0.48 -7.19
C VAL A 119 13.61 -0.95 -8.61
N THR A 120 12.97 -2.09 -8.84
CA THR A 120 12.79 -2.70 -10.16
C THR A 120 11.33 -2.59 -10.61
N PRO A 121 11.02 -2.61 -11.91
CA PRO A 121 9.65 -2.66 -12.40
C PRO A 121 8.85 -3.87 -11.87
N GLU A 122 9.53 -4.97 -11.57
CA GLU A 122 8.93 -6.18 -10.99
C GLU A 122 8.33 -5.96 -9.61
N ASP A 123 8.86 -5.00 -8.84
CA ASP A 123 8.33 -4.64 -7.51
C ASP A 123 6.92 -4.03 -7.56
N PHE A 124 6.48 -3.61 -8.74
CA PHE A 124 5.15 -3.04 -9.01
C PHE A 124 4.28 -3.97 -9.85
N GLY A 125 4.71 -5.23 -10.01
CA GLY A 125 4.03 -6.24 -10.79
C GLY A 125 2.73 -6.75 -10.15
N PHE A 126 2.06 -7.60 -10.91
CA PHE A 126 0.79 -8.20 -10.53
C PHE A 126 0.88 -9.04 -9.25
N ASP A 127 2.00 -9.73 -9.04
CA ASP A 127 2.21 -10.59 -7.87
C ASP A 127 2.17 -9.82 -6.55
N PHE A 128 2.80 -8.65 -6.49
CA PHE A 128 2.72 -7.76 -5.33
C PHE A 128 1.31 -7.22 -5.10
N SER A 129 0.57 -6.93 -6.17
CA SER A 129 -0.83 -6.48 -6.07
C SER A 129 -1.72 -7.56 -5.48
N ILE A 130 -1.54 -8.81 -5.90
CA ILE A 130 -2.25 -9.98 -5.33
C ILE A 130 -1.86 -10.16 -3.86
N PHE A 131 -0.58 -10.08 -3.54
CA PHE A 131 -0.10 -10.20 -2.18
C PHE A 131 -0.78 -9.19 -1.24
N PHE A 132 -0.80 -7.90 -1.60
CA PHE A 132 -1.51 -6.88 -0.82
C PHE A 132 -3.01 -7.13 -0.73
N LEU A 133 -3.63 -7.62 -1.80
CA LEU A 133 -5.04 -8.00 -1.78
C LEU A 133 -5.29 -9.11 -0.74
N PHE A 134 -4.48 -10.17 -0.71
CA PHE A 134 -4.60 -11.24 0.27
C PHE A 134 -4.42 -10.73 1.70
N VAL A 135 -3.43 -9.88 1.95
CA VAL A 135 -3.19 -9.27 3.26
C VAL A 135 -4.42 -8.48 3.74
N VAL A 136 -5.01 -7.66 2.86
CA VAL A 136 -6.20 -6.86 3.20
C VAL A 136 -7.44 -7.73 3.42
N VAL A 137 -7.62 -8.79 2.61
CA VAL A 137 -8.74 -9.73 2.75
C VAL A 137 -8.62 -10.51 4.05
N LEU A 138 -7.44 -11.02 4.38
CA LEU A 138 -7.18 -11.74 5.64
C LEU A 138 -7.37 -10.85 6.86
N GLY A 139 -6.94 -9.59 6.77
CA GLY A 139 -7.09 -8.62 7.86
C GLY A 139 -8.52 -8.11 8.05
N GLY A 140 -9.39 -8.33 7.06
CA GLY A 140 -10.80 -7.91 7.08
C GLY A 140 -11.08 -6.62 6.31
N LEU A 141 -11.89 -6.78 5.26
CA LEU A 141 -12.34 -5.66 4.42
C LEU A 141 -13.25 -4.71 5.19
N GLY A 142 -12.91 -3.43 5.17
CA GLY A 142 -13.75 -2.36 5.73
C GLY A 142 -13.43 -1.94 7.16
N TYR A 143 -12.45 -2.56 7.79
CA TYR A 143 -11.92 -2.15 9.10
C TYR A 143 -10.60 -1.41 8.94
N LEU A 144 -10.44 -0.29 9.63
CA LEU A 144 -9.22 0.52 9.59
C LEU A 144 -7.97 -0.27 10.03
N TRP A 145 -8.15 -1.14 11.00
CA TRP A 145 -7.09 -2.00 11.57
C TRP A 145 -6.86 -3.29 10.78
N GLY A 146 -7.76 -3.60 9.81
CA GLY A 146 -7.69 -4.82 9.02
C GLY A 146 -6.35 -5.04 8.34
N PRO A 147 -5.84 -4.10 7.52
CA PRO A 147 -4.56 -4.27 6.85
C PRO A 147 -3.39 -4.49 7.81
N ILE A 148 -3.39 -3.83 8.98
CA ILE A 148 -2.33 -3.99 9.99
C ILE A 148 -2.36 -5.41 10.57
N LEU A 149 -3.53 -5.91 10.95
CA LEU A 149 -3.70 -7.27 11.44
C LEU A 149 -3.37 -8.30 10.36
N GLY A 150 -3.72 -8.01 9.09
CA GLY A 150 -3.39 -8.86 7.97
C GLY A 150 -1.88 -9.00 7.74
N VAL A 151 -1.13 -7.90 7.80
CA VAL A 151 0.34 -7.93 7.70
C VAL A 151 0.94 -8.71 8.86
N ILE A 152 0.54 -8.42 10.10
CA ILE A 152 1.03 -9.13 11.28
C ILE A 152 0.73 -10.63 11.15
N GLY A 153 -0.50 -11.00 10.80
CA GLY A 153 -0.89 -12.39 10.61
C GLY A 153 -0.06 -13.08 9.52
N PHE A 154 0.17 -12.40 8.39
CA PHE A 154 0.92 -12.97 7.28
C PHE A 154 2.41 -13.22 7.62
N TYR A 155 3.03 -12.35 8.41
CA TYR A 155 4.43 -12.52 8.82
C TYR A 155 4.59 -13.44 10.02
N VAL A 156 3.73 -13.34 11.02
CA VAL A 156 3.83 -14.11 12.27
C VAL A 156 3.37 -15.56 12.08
N LEU A 157 2.33 -15.80 11.26
CA LEU A 157 1.78 -17.14 11.08
C LEU A 157 2.78 -18.16 10.49
N PRO A 158 3.52 -17.84 9.41
CA PRO A 158 4.54 -18.77 8.87
C PRO A 158 5.68 -19.03 9.86
N GLU A 159 6.08 -18.02 10.64
CA GLU A 159 7.15 -18.14 11.62
C GLU A 159 6.73 -19.05 12.78
N LEU A 160 5.51 -18.91 13.28
CA LEU A 160 4.95 -19.82 14.29
C LEU A 160 4.82 -21.25 13.76
N LEU A 161 4.36 -21.43 12.50
CA LEU A 161 4.25 -22.73 11.87
C LEU A 161 5.63 -23.34 11.56
N GLY A 162 6.63 -22.53 11.23
CA GLY A 162 8.03 -22.95 11.03
C GLY A 162 8.62 -23.55 12.28
N ASN A 163 8.44 -22.87 13.41
CA ASN A 163 8.89 -23.35 14.72
C ASN A 163 8.20 -24.67 15.12
N LEU A 164 6.90 -24.84 14.78
CA LEU A 164 6.19 -26.10 15.04
C LEU A 164 6.68 -27.28 14.18
N LYS A 165 7.24 -27.05 12.98
CA LYS A 165 7.86 -28.09 12.17
C LYS A 165 9.14 -28.64 12.78
N GLU A 166 9.90 -27.79 13.47
CA GLU A 166 11.10 -28.19 14.20
C GLU A 166 10.78 -29.14 15.37
N TYR A 167 9.70 -28.89 16.08
CA TYR A 167 9.21 -29.79 17.15
C TYR A 167 8.65 -31.12 16.60
N ARG A 168 8.15 -31.15 15.39
CA ARG A 168 7.61 -32.38 14.76
C ARG A 168 8.70 -33.34 14.26
N MET A 169 9.94 -32.88 14.12
CA MET A 169 11.09 -33.76 13.76
C MET A 169 11.72 -34.45 15.00
N ILE A 170 11.26 -34.16 16.21
CA ILE A 170 11.77 -34.76 17.46
C ILE A 170 10.85 -35.91 17.95
N ILE A 171 9.67 -36.09 17.34
CA ILE A 171 8.74 -37.20 17.61
C ILE A 171 8.75 -38.17 16.43
#